data_d854d6bf4db2118ec01a23f1e4ba8225
#
_entry.id   d854d6bf4db2118ec01a23f1e4ba8225
#
_cell.length_a   1.000
_cell.length_b   1.000
_cell.length_c   1.000
_cell.angle_alpha   90.00
_cell.angle_beta   90.00
_cell.angle_gamma   90.00
#
_symmetry.space_group_name_H-M   'P 1'
#
loop_
_entity.id
_entity.type
_entity.pdbx_description
1 polymer ?
#
loop_
_entity_poly.entity_id
_entity_poly.type
_entity_poly.pdbx_seq_one_letter_code
_entity_poly.pdbx_strand_id
1 'polypeptide(L)'
;IFSSQTPTASIASLIKLINYNSLFKGMVKIGLEIHGYINTKEKLFCSCRTIHGAKLTKPNVNICPVCTGQPGAKPMLPNEETIKKAIQISLILGCKINRKTVWQRKHYSWPDLPKGYQNTLSGPYAIPTGVDGEFEGIRIRECHLEEDPAAWNPKTGEIDYNRSGIPLIEIVTEPDFKDSEQVKKWLKELVTT
;
A
#
# COMPACT_ATOMS: atom_id res chain seq x y z
N ILE A 1 34.15 -3.29 -13.70
CA ILE A 1 33.72 -1.96 -13.24
C ILE A 1 32.20 -2.05 -13.07
N PHE A 2 31.75 -2.38 -11.86
CA PHE A 2 30.33 -2.44 -11.51
C PHE A 2 29.90 -1.06 -11.01
N SER A 3 29.06 -0.35 -11.76
CA SER A 3 28.41 0.85 -11.26
C SER A 3 27.16 0.44 -10.46
N SER A 4 27.21 0.68 -9.16
CA SER A 4 26.08 0.58 -8.25
C SER A 4 25.05 1.68 -8.57
N GLN A 5 24.01 1.36 -9.30
CA GLN A 5 22.81 2.19 -9.33
C GLN A 5 21.78 1.55 -8.39
N THR A 6 21.65 2.12 -7.20
CA THR A 6 20.54 1.89 -6.30
C THR A 6 19.24 2.28 -6.99
N PRO A 7 18.17 1.46 -6.95
CA PRO A 7 16.88 1.87 -7.44
C PRO A 7 16.25 2.82 -6.40
N THR A 8 16.44 4.11 -6.60
CA THR A 8 15.62 5.13 -5.92
C THR A 8 14.22 5.09 -6.50
N ALA A 9 13.39 4.17 -6.02
CA ALA A 9 11.97 4.37 -6.08
C ALA A 9 11.69 5.62 -5.24
N SER A 10 11.29 6.71 -5.90
CA SER A 10 11.01 7.97 -5.23
C SER A 10 9.82 7.78 -4.28
N ILE A 11 10.11 7.59 -3.00
CA ILE A 11 9.15 7.60 -1.89
C ILE A 11 8.37 8.93 -1.85
N ALA A 12 8.90 9.98 -2.48
CA ALA A 12 8.33 11.32 -2.51
C ALA A 12 6.95 11.43 -3.19
N SER A 13 6.54 10.47 -4.02
CA SER A 13 5.25 10.53 -4.73
C SER A 13 4.09 9.84 -4.02
N LEU A 14 4.32 9.20 -2.88
CA LEU A 14 3.35 8.36 -2.17
C LEU A 14 2.95 8.89 -0.78
N ILE A 15 3.49 10.03 -0.37
CA ILE A 15 3.17 10.61 0.94
C ILE A 15 1.99 11.57 0.80
N LYS A 16 0.83 11.20 1.30
CA LYS A 16 -0.32 12.09 1.48
C LYS A 16 -0.24 12.71 2.88
N LEU A 17 0.17 13.96 2.94
CA LEU A 17 0.15 14.75 4.20
C LEU A 17 -1.28 15.16 4.52
N ILE A 18 -1.84 14.59 5.57
CA ILE A 18 -3.14 15.04 6.11
C ILE A 18 -2.86 16.18 7.09
N ASN A 19 -3.12 17.40 6.65
CA ASN A 19 -2.99 18.58 7.47
C ASN A 19 -4.32 18.84 8.21
N TYR A 20 -4.39 18.50 9.47
CA TYR A 20 -5.54 18.82 10.35
C TYR A 20 -5.32 20.19 11.02
N ASN A 21 -5.74 21.24 10.33
CA ASN A 21 -5.94 22.55 10.97
C ASN A 21 -7.22 22.52 11.80
N SER A 22 -7.17 22.08 13.03
CA SER A 22 -8.29 22.19 13.97
C SER A 22 -7.90 23.03 15.18
N LEU A 23 -8.72 24.00 15.49
CA LEU A 23 -9.06 24.73 16.74
C LEU A 23 -8.05 24.81 17.92
N PHE A 24 -6.82 24.32 17.82
CA PHE A 24 -5.77 24.45 18.81
C PHE A 24 -4.70 25.40 18.29
N LYS A 25 -4.59 26.55 18.94
CA LYS A 25 -3.54 27.56 18.70
C LYS A 25 -2.17 26.92 18.46
N GLY A 26 -1.69 26.97 17.22
CA GLY A 26 -0.25 27.07 16.93
C GLY A 26 0.56 25.80 16.76
N MET A 27 0.00 24.58 16.91
CA MET A 27 0.78 23.36 16.66
C MET A 27 0.32 22.66 15.39
N VAL A 28 1.21 22.52 14.41
CA VAL A 28 1.02 21.66 13.25
C VAL A 28 1.02 20.22 13.74
N LYS A 29 0.01 19.45 13.33
CA LYS A 29 -0.07 18.00 13.54
C LYS A 29 0.10 17.31 12.21
N ILE A 30 1.02 16.37 12.14
CA ILE A 30 1.34 15.62 10.91
C ILE A 30 1.10 14.15 11.18
N GLY A 31 0.25 13.52 10.36
CA GLY A 31 0.09 12.09 10.25
C GLY A 31 0.48 11.63 8.83
N LEU A 32 0.81 10.35 8.68
CA LEU A 32 1.23 9.77 7.43
C LEU A 32 0.35 8.58 7.05
N GLU A 33 0.08 8.44 5.76
CA GLU A 33 -0.38 7.23 5.10
C GLU A 33 0.75 6.77 4.17
N ILE A 34 1.30 5.58 4.40
CA ILE A 34 2.50 5.09 3.73
C ILE A 34 2.19 3.77 3.04
N HIS A 35 2.38 3.73 1.72
CA HIS A 35 2.26 2.51 0.94
C HIS A 35 3.63 1.86 0.74
N GLY A 36 3.67 0.55 0.99
CA GLY A 36 4.82 -0.29 0.72
C GLY A 36 4.44 -1.51 -0.12
N TYR A 37 5.26 -1.86 -1.10
CA TYR A 37 5.08 -3.12 -1.82
C TYR A 37 5.50 -4.30 -0.95
N ILE A 38 4.66 -5.34 -0.91
CA ILE A 38 5.02 -6.60 -0.30
C ILE A 38 5.67 -7.48 -1.37
N ASN A 39 6.94 -7.85 -1.14
CA ASN A 39 7.68 -8.70 -2.06
C ASN A 39 7.17 -10.15 -1.99
N THR A 40 6.34 -10.54 -2.94
CA THR A 40 5.82 -11.91 -3.12
C THR A 40 6.05 -12.36 -4.56
N LYS A 41 5.95 -13.67 -4.81
CA LYS A 41 6.08 -14.21 -6.18
C LYS A 41 4.86 -13.93 -7.03
N GLU A 42 3.69 -13.90 -6.43
CA GLU A 42 2.39 -13.76 -7.09
C GLU A 42 1.60 -12.58 -6.53
N LYS A 43 0.71 -12.06 -7.35
CA LYS A 43 -0.22 -10.99 -6.99
C LYS A 43 -1.18 -11.43 -5.87
N LEU A 44 -1.90 -10.46 -5.29
CA LEU A 44 -2.71 -10.69 -4.09
C LEU A 44 -3.86 -11.69 -4.32
N PHE A 45 -4.52 -11.65 -5.48
CA PHE A 45 -5.70 -12.45 -5.78
C PHE A 45 -5.62 -13.25 -7.08
N CYS A 46 -4.43 -13.42 -7.65
CA CYS A 46 -4.20 -14.24 -8.85
C CYS A 46 -2.74 -14.70 -8.91
N SER A 47 -2.47 -15.70 -9.75
CA SER A 47 -1.13 -16.28 -9.95
C SER A 47 -0.24 -15.53 -10.93
N CYS A 48 -0.62 -14.33 -11.40
CA CYS A 48 0.31 -13.48 -12.14
C CYS A 48 1.49 -13.09 -11.26
N ARG A 49 2.70 -13.06 -11.84
CA ARG A 49 3.91 -12.67 -11.13
C ARG A 49 3.84 -11.23 -10.63
N THR A 50 4.37 -10.98 -9.43
CA THR A 50 4.67 -9.62 -9.01
C THR A 50 6.01 -9.19 -9.61
N ILE A 51 6.07 -7.97 -10.11
CA ILE A 51 7.29 -7.43 -10.69
C ILE A 51 7.51 -6.06 -10.06
N HIS A 52 8.35 -6.04 -9.02
CA HIS A 52 8.69 -4.83 -8.29
C HIS A 52 9.89 -4.16 -8.93
N GLY A 53 9.79 -2.86 -9.24
CA GLY A 53 10.91 -2.06 -9.73
C GLY A 53 11.58 -2.57 -11.00
N ALA A 54 11.13 -3.68 -11.54
CA ALA A 54 11.66 -4.23 -12.77
C ALA A 54 11.20 -3.37 -13.94
N LYS A 55 12.09 -3.18 -14.86
CA LYS A 55 11.80 -2.64 -16.18
C LYS A 55 10.92 -3.64 -16.92
N LEU A 56 9.61 -3.64 -16.65
CA LEU A 56 8.68 -4.27 -17.57
C LEU A 56 8.80 -3.54 -18.89
N THR A 57 9.30 -4.24 -19.86
CA THR A 57 9.61 -3.68 -21.16
C THR A 57 8.36 -3.36 -21.98
N LYS A 58 7.22 -3.97 -21.62
CA LYS A 58 5.95 -3.78 -22.33
C LYS A 58 4.79 -3.70 -21.35
N PRO A 59 3.83 -2.76 -21.55
CA PRO A 59 2.62 -2.71 -20.77
C PRO A 59 1.72 -3.93 -21.04
N ASN A 60 0.89 -4.30 -20.09
CA ASN A 60 -0.17 -5.29 -20.21
C ASN A 60 0.28 -6.70 -20.64
N VAL A 61 1.50 -7.13 -20.30
CA VAL A 61 2.01 -8.48 -20.62
C VAL A 61 1.92 -9.47 -19.47
N ASN A 62 1.83 -8.98 -18.23
CA ASN A 62 1.76 -9.79 -17.01
C ASN A 62 0.39 -9.63 -16.36
N ILE A 63 -0.63 -10.05 -17.08
CA ILE A 63 -2.04 -9.86 -16.72
C ILE A 63 -2.85 -11.14 -16.93
N CYS A 64 -3.97 -11.23 -16.24
CA CYS A 64 -4.97 -12.30 -16.42
C CYS A 64 -6.38 -11.72 -16.26
N PRO A 65 -7.44 -12.47 -16.57
CA PRO A 65 -8.81 -12.01 -16.39
C PRO A 65 -9.14 -11.50 -14.99
N VAL A 66 -8.50 -12.05 -13.94
CA VAL A 66 -8.73 -11.61 -12.56
C VAL A 66 -8.16 -10.21 -12.32
N CYS A 67 -6.88 -9.99 -12.57
CA CYS A 67 -6.26 -8.68 -12.29
C CYS A 67 -6.67 -7.58 -13.27
N THR A 68 -7.28 -7.93 -14.41
CA THR A 68 -7.89 -6.97 -15.35
C THR A 68 -9.40 -6.80 -15.14
N GLY A 69 -9.98 -7.50 -14.16
CA GLY A 69 -11.40 -7.35 -13.80
C GLY A 69 -12.39 -7.76 -14.89
N GLN A 70 -12.05 -8.75 -15.70
CA GLN A 70 -12.94 -9.19 -16.76
C GLN A 70 -14.24 -9.82 -16.21
N PRO A 71 -15.39 -9.62 -16.86
CA PRO A 71 -16.65 -10.22 -16.44
C PRO A 71 -16.55 -11.75 -16.28
N GLY A 72 -17.04 -12.27 -15.15
CA GLY A 72 -16.98 -13.69 -14.82
C GLY A 72 -15.68 -14.17 -14.17
N ALA A 73 -14.61 -13.39 -14.18
CA ALA A 73 -13.38 -13.72 -13.46
C ALA A 73 -13.56 -13.50 -11.96
N LYS A 74 -13.34 -14.54 -11.16
CA LYS A 74 -13.41 -14.47 -9.69
C LYS A 74 -12.01 -14.34 -9.10
N PRO A 75 -11.80 -13.47 -8.09
CA PRO A 75 -10.56 -13.44 -7.32
C PRO A 75 -10.28 -14.81 -6.70
N MET A 76 -9.02 -15.20 -6.67
CA MET A 76 -8.54 -16.32 -5.86
C MET A 76 -8.61 -15.94 -4.37
N LEU A 77 -8.31 -16.89 -3.48
CA LEU A 77 -8.05 -16.59 -2.09
C LEU A 77 -6.84 -15.64 -2.00
N PRO A 78 -6.78 -14.78 -0.98
CA PRO A 78 -5.62 -13.91 -0.77
C PRO A 78 -4.32 -14.73 -0.69
N ASN A 79 -3.27 -14.25 -1.31
CA ASN A 79 -1.97 -14.87 -1.29
C ASN A 79 -1.45 -15.05 0.14
N GLU A 80 -1.18 -16.30 0.55
CA GLU A 80 -0.80 -16.66 1.91
C GLU A 80 0.53 -16.01 2.34
N GLU A 81 1.50 -15.92 1.42
CA GLU A 81 2.79 -15.25 1.68
C GLU A 81 2.57 -13.77 2.00
N THR A 82 1.65 -13.12 1.28
CA THR A 82 1.27 -11.73 1.54
C THR A 82 0.69 -11.55 2.93
N ILE A 83 -0.24 -12.43 3.33
CA ILE A 83 -0.85 -12.38 4.68
C ILE A 83 0.23 -12.55 5.77
N LYS A 84 1.12 -13.53 5.62
CA LYS A 84 2.22 -13.76 6.58
C LYS A 84 3.12 -12.54 6.71
N LYS A 85 3.52 -11.94 5.59
CA LYS A 85 4.36 -10.73 5.59
C LYS A 85 3.66 -9.52 6.18
N ALA A 86 2.37 -9.35 5.92
CA ALA A 86 1.59 -8.27 6.53
C ALA A 86 1.52 -8.40 8.06
N ILE A 87 1.35 -9.63 8.57
CA ILE A 87 1.40 -9.91 10.01
C ILE A 87 2.79 -9.59 10.57
N GLN A 88 3.87 -10.00 9.89
CA GLN A 88 5.24 -9.69 10.31
C GLN A 88 5.50 -8.19 10.39
N ILE A 89 5.11 -7.43 9.35
CA ILE A 89 5.24 -5.96 9.33
C ILE A 89 4.44 -5.34 10.48
N SER A 90 3.19 -5.77 10.67
CA SER A 90 2.36 -5.28 11.76
C SER A 90 2.96 -5.54 13.14
N LEU A 91 3.60 -6.71 13.34
CA LEU A 91 4.30 -7.04 14.59
C LEU A 91 5.55 -6.18 14.80
N ILE A 92 6.34 -5.92 13.75
CA ILE A 92 7.49 -5.02 13.79
C ILE A 92 7.06 -3.60 14.20
N LEU A 93 5.90 -3.16 13.72
CA LEU A 93 5.30 -1.87 14.06
C LEU A 93 4.60 -1.85 15.44
N GLY A 94 4.76 -2.90 16.25
CA GLY A 94 4.16 -2.99 17.57
C GLY A 94 2.64 -3.13 17.58
N CYS A 95 2.02 -3.42 16.44
CA CYS A 95 0.56 -3.51 16.35
C CYS A 95 -0.01 -4.74 17.04
N LYS A 96 -1.20 -4.61 17.59
CA LYS A 96 -2.05 -5.75 18.00
C LYS A 96 -2.63 -6.39 16.74
N ILE A 97 -2.40 -7.70 16.57
CA ILE A 97 -2.89 -8.45 15.42
C ILE A 97 -4.35 -8.85 15.60
N ASN A 98 -5.18 -8.53 14.64
CA ASN A 98 -6.57 -8.95 14.60
C ASN A 98 -6.66 -10.44 14.20
N ARG A 99 -7.42 -11.22 14.98
CA ARG A 99 -7.66 -12.65 14.69
C ARG A 99 -8.51 -12.90 13.46
N LYS A 100 -9.24 -11.89 13.02
CA LYS A 100 -10.11 -11.89 11.84
C LYS A 100 -9.86 -10.63 11.05
N THR A 101 -9.67 -10.76 9.75
CA THR A 101 -9.64 -9.64 8.81
C THR A 101 -10.89 -9.66 7.95
N VAL A 102 -11.37 -8.48 7.55
CA VAL A 102 -12.55 -8.33 6.69
C VAL A 102 -12.20 -7.40 5.55
N TRP A 103 -12.31 -7.91 4.33
CA TRP A 103 -12.08 -7.14 3.12
C TRP A 103 -13.28 -6.26 2.80
N GLN A 104 -12.99 -5.02 2.42
CA GLN A 104 -13.94 -4.08 1.85
C GLN A 104 -13.59 -3.79 0.39
N ARG A 105 -14.60 -3.51 -0.42
CA ARG A 105 -14.44 -2.97 -1.77
C ARG A 105 -14.54 -1.46 -1.71
N LYS A 106 -13.43 -0.77 -2.00
CA LYS A 106 -13.35 0.69 -2.05
C LYS A 106 -13.66 1.14 -3.48
N HIS A 107 -14.82 1.77 -3.67
CA HIS A 107 -15.26 2.26 -4.97
C HIS A 107 -14.84 3.72 -5.16
N TYR A 108 -14.27 4.03 -6.31
CA TYR A 108 -14.00 5.41 -6.75
C TYR A 108 -13.91 5.49 -8.28
N SER A 109 -14.05 6.71 -8.85
CA SER A 109 -14.24 6.92 -10.30
C SER A 109 -12.92 7.19 -11.03
N TRP A 110 -11.86 6.42 -10.76
CA TRP A 110 -10.61 6.56 -11.49
C TRP A 110 -10.44 5.43 -12.51
N PRO A 111 -9.85 5.72 -13.69
CA PRO A 111 -9.73 4.72 -14.76
C PRO A 111 -8.73 3.59 -14.46
N ASP A 112 -7.92 3.71 -13.42
CA ASP A 112 -6.94 2.72 -12.99
C ASP A 112 -7.53 1.55 -12.18
N LEU A 113 -8.85 1.57 -11.91
CA LEU A 113 -9.56 0.48 -11.25
C LEU A 113 -10.17 -0.49 -12.26
N PRO A 114 -9.52 -1.61 -12.59
CA PRO A 114 -10.01 -2.52 -13.63
C PRO A 114 -11.34 -3.19 -13.28
N LYS A 115 -11.62 -3.34 -11.98
CA LYS A 115 -12.86 -3.95 -11.44
C LYS A 115 -13.90 -2.92 -11.02
N GLY A 116 -13.61 -1.62 -11.16
CA GLY A 116 -14.42 -0.54 -10.59
C GLY A 116 -14.33 -0.42 -9.07
N TYR A 117 -13.45 -1.19 -8.43
CA TYR A 117 -13.16 -1.13 -7.00
C TYR A 117 -11.75 -1.63 -6.68
N GLN A 118 -11.24 -1.24 -5.52
CA GLN A 118 -10.03 -1.76 -4.92
C GLN A 118 -10.41 -2.61 -3.70
N ASN A 119 -9.86 -3.82 -3.58
CA ASN A 119 -9.95 -4.59 -2.34
C ASN A 119 -8.98 -4.04 -1.32
N THR A 120 -9.47 -3.73 -0.13
CA THR A 120 -8.67 -3.21 0.98
C THR A 120 -9.16 -3.76 2.30
N LEU A 121 -8.27 -3.84 3.28
CA LEU A 121 -8.60 -4.13 4.68
C LEU A 121 -8.80 -2.84 5.50
N SER A 122 -9.03 -1.70 4.86
CA SER A 122 -9.32 -0.42 5.49
C SER A 122 -10.71 0.10 5.10
N GLY A 123 -11.33 0.82 6.02
CA GLY A 123 -12.63 1.46 5.84
C GLY A 123 -13.68 1.02 6.86
N PRO A 124 -14.89 1.60 6.83
CA PRO A 124 -15.88 1.46 7.90
C PRO A 124 -16.43 0.03 8.09
N TYR A 125 -16.26 -0.85 7.10
CA TYR A 125 -16.71 -2.24 7.15
C TYR A 125 -15.55 -3.25 7.10
N ALA A 126 -14.31 -2.76 7.05
CA ALA A 126 -13.11 -3.58 7.02
C ALA A 126 -12.59 -3.86 8.43
N ILE A 127 -11.75 -4.90 8.54
CA ILE A 127 -10.96 -5.17 9.74
C ILE A 127 -9.50 -5.31 9.27
N PRO A 128 -8.60 -4.40 9.67
CA PRO A 128 -7.21 -4.40 9.25
C PRO A 128 -6.41 -5.57 9.84
N THR A 129 -5.19 -5.77 9.36
CA THR A 129 -4.28 -6.80 9.87
C THR A 129 -3.83 -6.49 11.29
N GLY A 130 -3.41 -5.25 11.55
CA GLY A 130 -2.93 -4.78 12.84
C GLY A 130 -3.47 -3.40 13.20
N VAL A 131 -3.59 -3.12 14.49
CA VAL A 131 -4.07 -1.84 15.03
C VAL A 131 -3.29 -1.47 16.29
N ASP A 132 -3.41 -0.22 16.72
CA ASP A 132 -2.88 0.28 17.99
C ASP A 132 -1.39 -0.04 18.20
N GLY A 133 -0.57 0.16 17.19
CA GLY A 133 0.88 -0.02 17.25
C GLY A 133 1.61 1.22 17.71
N GLU A 134 2.92 1.04 17.92
CA GLU A 134 3.88 2.12 18.13
C GLU A 134 5.23 1.73 17.54
N PHE A 135 5.81 2.62 16.75
CA PHE A 135 7.14 2.44 16.16
C PHE A 135 7.92 3.76 16.27
N GLU A 136 9.11 3.70 16.88
CA GLU A 136 10.00 4.87 17.07
C GLU A 136 9.26 6.09 17.65
N GLY A 137 8.43 5.86 18.69
CA GLY A 137 7.69 6.90 19.40
C GLY A 137 6.52 7.54 18.62
N ILE A 138 6.13 6.96 17.49
CA ILE A 138 4.97 7.37 16.69
C ILE A 138 3.93 6.26 16.75
N ARG A 139 2.71 6.61 17.15
CA ARG A 139 1.61 5.65 17.20
C ARG A 139 1.15 5.27 15.80
N ILE A 140 0.93 3.99 15.61
CA ILE A 140 0.38 3.42 14.39
C ILE A 140 -1.11 3.14 14.62
N ARG A 141 -1.98 3.82 13.87
CA ARG A 141 -3.42 3.63 13.95
C ARG A 141 -3.80 2.25 13.43
N GLU A 142 -3.34 1.94 12.23
CA GLU A 142 -3.59 0.66 11.58
C GLU A 142 -2.50 0.32 10.56
N CYS A 143 -2.35 -0.98 10.34
CA CYS A 143 -1.53 -1.56 9.29
C CYS A 143 -2.39 -2.58 8.54
N HIS A 144 -2.58 -2.38 7.24
CA HIS A 144 -3.53 -3.19 6.48
C HIS A 144 -3.05 -3.48 5.05
N LEU A 145 -3.62 -4.55 4.48
CA LEU A 145 -3.38 -4.95 3.10
C LEU A 145 -4.37 -4.29 2.15
N GLU A 146 -3.88 -3.99 0.96
CA GLU A 146 -4.70 -3.65 -0.18
C GLU A 146 -4.06 -4.12 -1.49
N GLU A 147 -4.82 -4.11 -2.59
CA GLU A 147 -4.28 -4.36 -3.92
C GLU A 147 -3.94 -3.06 -4.63
N ASP A 148 -2.79 -3.05 -5.32
CA ASP A 148 -2.40 -1.89 -6.12
C ASP A 148 -3.33 -1.75 -7.35
N PRO A 149 -3.82 -0.55 -7.66
CA PRO A 149 -4.53 -0.29 -8.92
C PRO A 149 -3.57 -0.35 -10.13
N ALA A 150 -4.14 -0.23 -11.33
CA ALA A 150 -3.34 -0.13 -12.55
C ALA A 150 -2.55 1.19 -12.62
N ALA A 151 -1.54 1.24 -13.46
CA ALA A 151 -0.85 2.48 -13.77
C ALA A 151 -1.57 3.22 -14.89
N TRP A 152 -2.07 4.40 -14.59
CA TRP A 152 -2.75 5.27 -15.55
C TRP A 152 -1.89 6.48 -15.90
N ASN A 153 -1.78 6.73 -17.21
CA ASN A 153 -1.14 7.94 -17.72
C ASN A 153 -2.22 8.98 -18.11
N PRO A 154 -2.45 10.03 -17.32
CA PRO A 154 -3.50 11.00 -17.59
C PRO A 154 -3.26 11.84 -18.85
N LYS A 155 -2.04 11.88 -19.40
CA LYS A 155 -1.71 12.63 -20.62
C LYS A 155 -2.08 11.87 -21.88
N THR A 156 -1.88 10.54 -21.88
CA THR A 156 -2.15 9.69 -23.05
C THR A 156 -3.45 8.91 -22.92
N GLY A 157 -4.00 8.77 -21.71
CA GLY A 157 -5.15 7.92 -21.43
C GLY A 157 -4.81 6.42 -21.32
N GLU A 158 -3.54 6.05 -21.51
CA GLU A 158 -3.10 4.66 -21.48
C GLU A 158 -3.12 4.09 -20.05
N ILE A 159 -3.48 2.82 -19.95
CA ILE A 159 -3.52 2.08 -18.69
C ILE A 159 -2.64 0.83 -18.81
N ASP A 160 -1.72 0.66 -17.88
CA ASP A 160 -0.92 -0.56 -17.73
C ASP A 160 -1.39 -1.37 -16.52
N TYR A 161 -2.03 -2.50 -16.79
CA TYR A 161 -2.54 -3.42 -15.77
C TYR A 161 -1.47 -4.37 -15.20
N ASN A 162 -0.22 -4.29 -15.62
CA ASN A 162 0.86 -5.08 -15.03
C ASN A 162 0.95 -4.85 -13.52
N ARG A 163 0.71 -3.61 -13.06
CA ARG A 163 0.71 -3.24 -11.65
C ARG A 163 -0.53 -3.71 -10.90
N SER A 164 -1.68 -3.81 -11.57
CA SER A 164 -2.96 -4.16 -10.95
C SER A 164 -2.89 -5.45 -10.16
N GLY A 165 -3.29 -5.41 -8.89
CA GLY A 165 -3.34 -6.54 -7.99
C GLY A 165 -2.01 -6.90 -7.33
N ILE A 166 -0.94 -6.11 -7.50
CA ILE A 166 0.29 -6.25 -6.70
C ILE A 166 -0.06 -5.97 -5.22
N PRO A 167 0.42 -6.80 -4.27
CA PRO A 167 0.13 -6.58 -2.86
C PRO A 167 0.77 -5.31 -2.32
N LEU A 168 -0.03 -4.48 -1.67
CA LEU A 168 0.41 -3.31 -0.92
C LEU A 168 0.14 -3.51 0.58
N ILE A 169 1.03 -2.98 1.39
CA ILE A 169 0.78 -2.68 2.79
C ILE A 169 0.59 -1.18 2.93
N GLU A 170 -0.45 -0.75 3.59
CA GLU A 170 -0.63 0.64 3.99
C GLU A 170 -0.46 0.75 5.50
N ILE A 171 0.37 1.69 5.93
CA ILE A 171 0.66 2.01 7.32
C ILE A 171 0.08 3.40 7.58
N VAL A 172 -0.87 3.50 8.49
CA VAL A 172 -1.50 4.76 8.89
C VAL A 172 -1.03 5.14 10.27
N THR A 173 -0.37 6.29 10.40
CA THR A 173 0.08 6.80 11.69
C THR A 173 -0.97 7.70 12.34
N GLU A 174 -0.90 7.86 13.66
CA GLU A 174 -1.52 8.98 14.33
C GLU A 174 -0.76 10.29 14.00
N PRO A 175 -1.39 11.47 14.14
CA PRO A 175 -0.76 12.75 13.83
C PRO A 175 0.20 13.22 14.95
N ASP A 176 1.18 12.39 15.26
CA ASP A 176 2.12 12.57 16.36
C ASP A 176 3.40 13.31 15.95
N PHE A 177 3.67 13.45 14.65
CA PHE A 177 4.85 14.19 14.19
C PHE A 177 4.70 15.69 14.42
N LYS A 178 5.81 16.31 14.84
CA LYS A 178 5.89 17.72 15.18
C LYS A 178 6.42 18.58 14.03
N ASP A 179 7.30 18.01 13.19
CA ASP A 179 7.95 18.70 12.10
C ASP A 179 8.42 17.73 11.00
N SER A 180 8.89 18.29 9.89
CA SER A 180 9.34 17.54 8.72
C SER A 180 10.64 16.76 8.95
N GLU A 181 11.50 17.20 9.84
CA GLU A 181 12.77 16.52 10.14
C GLU A 181 12.50 15.22 10.91
N GLN A 182 11.56 15.26 11.86
CA GLN A 182 11.10 14.06 12.55
C GLN A 182 10.50 13.05 11.57
N VAL A 183 9.68 13.51 10.60
CA VAL A 183 9.12 12.67 9.55
C VAL A 183 10.22 11.99 8.74
N LYS A 184 11.21 12.76 8.26
CA LYS A 184 12.32 12.21 7.46
C LYS A 184 13.14 11.17 8.23
N LYS A 185 13.47 11.45 9.48
CA LYS A 185 14.20 10.52 10.34
C LYS A 185 13.41 9.23 10.52
N TRP A 186 12.15 9.34 10.90
CA TRP A 186 11.27 8.19 11.14
C TRP A 186 11.07 7.33 9.88
N LEU A 187 10.86 7.95 8.71
CA LEU A 187 10.76 7.21 7.44
C LEU A 187 12.06 6.49 7.09
N LYS A 188 13.21 7.06 7.42
CA LYS A 188 14.50 6.40 7.21
C LYS A 188 14.62 5.13 8.07
N GLU A 189 14.25 5.20 9.34
CA GLU A 189 14.21 4.02 10.23
C GLU A 189 13.23 2.97 9.70
N LEU A 190 12.01 3.36 9.31
CA LEU A 190 11.00 2.46 8.77
C LEU A 190 11.49 1.69 7.53
N VAL A 191 12.26 2.32 6.65
CA VAL A 191 12.73 1.69 5.40
C VAL A 191 13.92 0.75 5.65
N THR A 192 14.64 0.92 6.76
CA THR A 192 15.82 0.11 7.10
C THR A 192 15.53 -1.06 8.04
N THR A 193 14.31 -1.11 8.59
CA THR A 193 13.82 -2.19 9.45
C THR A 193 13.21 -3.33 8.63
#